data_98f87d8b855eeff7e1564993c137c410
#
_entry.id   98f87d8b855eeff7e1564993c137c410
#
_cell.length_a   1.000
_cell.length_b   1.000
_cell.length_c   1.000
_cell.angle_alpha   90.00
_cell.angle_beta   90.00
_cell.angle_gamma   90.00
#
_symmetry.space_group_name_H-M   'P 1'
#
loop_
_entity.id
_entity.type
_entity.pdbx_description
1 polymer ?
#
loop_
_entity_poly.entity_id
_entity_poly.type
_entity_poly.pdbx_seq_one_letter_code
_entity_poly.pdbx_strand_id
1 'polypeptide(L)'
;MASPSTSSDLFSLLGLQPSYEIDRAALEAAYHERSKEVHPDRFAQAPAAERVAALSKARALNDAYKTLRDARQRAEYLLARAGVTIGDNERLEPELLMEFLEQREELAAARQAGRSAEVESLQAAMLTRRKAILAALSGLFASGNLADAKKQLIVLRYLDRYLEECEAALED
;
A
#
# COMPACT_ATOMS: atom_id res chain seq x y z
N MET A 1 -14.22 0.44 29.05
CA MET A 1 -14.07 -0.54 27.98
C MET A 1 -14.60 0.08 26.70
N ALA A 2 -13.72 0.68 25.89
CA ALA A 2 -14.10 1.19 24.58
C ALA A 2 -14.14 -0.01 23.63
N SER A 3 -15.34 -0.34 23.14
CA SER A 3 -15.51 -1.28 22.03
C SER A 3 -14.74 -0.74 20.82
N PRO A 4 -13.92 -1.55 20.14
CA PRO A 4 -13.33 -1.10 18.90
C PRO A 4 -14.48 -0.84 17.92
N SER A 5 -14.53 0.37 17.38
CA SER A 5 -15.38 0.71 16.25
C SER A 5 -15.25 -0.39 15.22
N THR A 6 -16.34 -1.04 14.87
CA THR A 6 -16.44 -2.03 13.81
C THR A 6 -16.22 -1.35 12.45
N SER A 7 -15.01 -0.91 12.22
CA SER A 7 -14.52 -0.75 10.87
C SER A 7 -14.54 -2.14 10.24
N SER A 8 -15.45 -2.38 9.32
CA SER A 8 -15.59 -3.68 8.67
C SER A 8 -14.24 -4.11 8.11
N ASP A 9 -13.76 -5.29 8.49
CA ASP A 9 -12.49 -5.83 8.01
C ASP A 9 -12.47 -5.87 6.48
N LEU A 10 -11.41 -5.31 5.87
CA LEU A 10 -11.33 -5.14 4.42
C LEU A 10 -11.40 -6.46 3.66
N PHE A 11 -10.78 -7.52 4.21
CA PHE A 11 -10.88 -8.86 3.61
C PHE A 11 -12.29 -9.41 3.70
N SER A 12 -12.95 -9.24 4.85
CA SER A 12 -14.35 -9.67 5.03
C SER A 12 -15.31 -8.95 4.11
N LEU A 13 -15.12 -7.66 3.84
CA LEU A 13 -15.93 -6.90 2.88
C LEU A 13 -15.91 -7.54 1.48
N LEU A 14 -14.78 -8.10 1.09
CA LEU A 14 -14.60 -8.77 -0.20
C LEU A 14 -14.80 -10.29 -0.12
N GLY A 15 -15.09 -10.84 1.07
CA GLY A 15 -15.27 -12.29 1.26
C GLY A 15 -13.97 -13.09 1.11
N LEU A 16 -12.83 -12.48 1.39
CA LEU A 16 -11.50 -13.08 1.29
C LEU A 16 -10.93 -13.42 2.66
N GLN A 17 -10.04 -14.40 2.71
CA GLN A 17 -9.25 -14.69 3.91
C GLN A 17 -8.08 -13.71 4.04
N PRO A 18 -7.76 -13.23 5.27
CA PRO A 18 -6.64 -12.36 5.49
C PRO A 18 -5.32 -13.04 5.13
N SER A 19 -4.59 -12.46 4.17
CA SER A 19 -3.28 -12.96 3.74
C SER A 19 -2.49 -11.85 3.06
N TYR A 20 -1.17 -11.85 3.23
CA TYR A 20 -0.30 -11.00 2.43
C TYR A 20 -0.25 -11.48 0.97
N GLU A 21 -0.10 -12.79 0.77
CA GLU A 21 -0.25 -13.39 -0.56
C GLU A 21 -1.72 -13.37 -0.96
N ILE A 22 -2.02 -12.73 -2.07
CA ILE A 22 -3.36 -12.61 -2.59
C ILE A 22 -3.39 -12.93 -4.09
N ASP A 23 -4.35 -13.73 -4.50
CA ASP A 23 -4.64 -13.91 -5.90
C ASP A 23 -5.35 -12.66 -6.44
N ARG A 24 -4.69 -11.93 -7.33
CA ARG A 24 -5.21 -10.69 -7.90
C ARG A 24 -6.49 -10.92 -8.71
N ALA A 25 -6.58 -12.04 -9.42
CA ALA A 25 -7.78 -12.39 -10.18
C ALA A 25 -8.96 -12.68 -9.26
N ALA A 26 -8.73 -13.40 -8.15
CA ALA A 26 -9.74 -13.65 -7.13
C ALA A 26 -10.18 -12.35 -6.42
N LEU A 27 -9.25 -11.45 -6.11
CA LEU A 27 -9.54 -10.14 -5.53
C LEU A 27 -10.43 -9.31 -6.47
N GLU A 28 -10.08 -9.24 -7.74
CA GLU A 28 -10.82 -8.50 -8.76
C GLU A 28 -12.22 -9.07 -8.97
N ALA A 29 -12.35 -10.39 -9.08
CA ALA A 29 -13.62 -11.07 -9.20
C ALA A 29 -14.53 -10.82 -7.98
N ALA A 30 -13.98 -10.91 -6.77
CA ALA A 30 -14.70 -10.62 -5.53
C ALA A 30 -15.21 -9.18 -5.49
N TYR A 31 -14.36 -8.22 -5.87
CA TYR A 31 -14.75 -6.81 -5.96
C TYR A 31 -15.88 -6.59 -6.97
N HIS A 32 -15.79 -7.15 -8.17
CA HIS A 32 -16.83 -7.02 -9.18
C HIS A 32 -18.17 -7.62 -8.74
N GLU A 33 -18.17 -8.82 -8.15
CA GLU A 33 -19.40 -9.43 -7.65
C GLU A 33 -20.06 -8.60 -6.54
N ARG A 34 -19.28 -8.17 -5.55
CA ARG A 34 -19.79 -7.33 -4.46
C ARG A 34 -20.27 -5.96 -4.93
N SER A 35 -19.60 -5.37 -5.93
CA SER A 35 -19.99 -4.08 -6.50
C SER A 35 -21.34 -4.13 -7.22
N LYS A 36 -21.70 -5.26 -7.84
CA LYS A 36 -23.01 -5.44 -8.45
C LYS A 36 -24.16 -5.37 -7.42
N GLU A 37 -23.91 -5.85 -6.19
CA GLU A 37 -24.93 -5.85 -5.12
C GLU A 37 -25.29 -4.43 -4.65
N VAL A 38 -24.36 -3.49 -4.74
CA VAL A 38 -24.51 -2.11 -4.26
C VAL A 38 -24.53 -1.07 -5.38
N HIS A 39 -24.69 -1.51 -6.64
CA HIS A 39 -24.68 -0.61 -7.79
C HIS A 39 -25.83 0.39 -7.72
N PRO A 40 -25.59 1.70 -7.99
CA PRO A 40 -26.61 2.75 -7.88
C PRO A 40 -27.91 2.46 -8.63
N ASP A 41 -27.83 1.84 -9.79
CA ASP A 41 -29.01 1.52 -10.61
C ASP A 41 -30.00 0.58 -9.91
N ARG A 42 -29.52 -0.29 -9.03
CA ARG A 42 -30.39 -1.20 -8.24
C ARG A 42 -31.21 -0.45 -7.19
N PHE A 43 -30.76 0.74 -6.79
CA PHE A 43 -31.36 1.57 -5.75
C PHE A 43 -32.01 2.83 -6.30
N ALA A 44 -32.10 2.99 -7.62
CA ALA A 44 -32.63 4.19 -8.25
C ALA A 44 -34.07 4.54 -7.78
N GLN A 45 -34.87 3.51 -7.49
CA GLN A 45 -36.25 3.66 -7.00
C GLN A 45 -36.38 3.46 -5.49
N ALA A 46 -35.27 3.21 -4.78
CA ALA A 46 -35.29 2.98 -3.35
C ALA A 46 -35.42 4.28 -2.55
N PRO A 47 -35.89 4.22 -1.29
CA PRO A 47 -35.88 5.35 -0.37
C PRO A 47 -34.51 5.99 -0.21
N ALA A 48 -34.46 7.30 0.09
CA ALA A 48 -33.19 8.04 0.20
C ALA A 48 -32.19 7.39 1.17
N ALA A 49 -32.66 6.86 2.31
CA ALA A 49 -31.81 6.18 3.29
C ALA A 49 -31.12 4.93 2.72
N GLU A 50 -31.82 4.14 1.92
CA GLU A 50 -31.27 2.94 1.27
C GLU A 50 -30.26 3.31 0.18
N ARG A 51 -30.53 4.37 -0.58
CA ARG A 51 -29.57 4.87 -1.59
C ARG A 51 -28.27 5.35 -0.93
N VAL A 52 -28.36 6.08 0.19
CA VAL A 52 -27.19 6.51 0.96
C VAL A 52 -26.41 5.32 1.53
N ALA A 53 -27.11 4.32 2.05
CA ALA A 53 -26.47 3.11 2.57
C ALA A 53 -25.74 2.32 1.47
N ALA A 54 -26.36 2.18 0.27
CA ALA A 54 -25.74 1.53 -0.87
C ALA A 54 -24.48 2.28 -1.34
N LEU A 55 -24.52 3.61 -1.40
CA LEU A 55 -23.38 4.45 -1.77
C LEU A 55 -22.23 4.32 -0.76
N SER A 56 -22.53 4.28 0.54
CA SER A 56 -21.54 4.06 1.59
C SER A 56 -20.87 2.70 1.48
N LYS A 57 -21.65 1.65 1.20
CA LYS A 57 -21.11 0.30 0.97
C LYS A 57 -20.25 0.24 -0.30
N ALA A 58 -20.67 0.88 -1.39
CA ALA A 58 -19.89 0.94 -2.63
C ALA A 58 -18.54 1.64 -2.40
N ARG A 59 -18.51 2.73 -1.64
CA ARG A 59 -17.28 3.43 -1.27
C ARG A 59 -16.38 2.54 -0.42
N ALA A 60 -16.91 1.86 0.60
CA ALA A 60 -16.15 0.95 1.45
C ALA A 60 -15.53 -0.21 0.65
N LEU A 61 -16.26 -0.80 -0.29
CA LEU A 61 -15.76 -1.84 -1.20
C LEU A 61 -14.63 -1.34 -2.09
N ASN A 62 -14.76 -0.13 -2.64
CA ASN A 62 -13.73 0.47 -3.49
C ASN A 62 -12.45 0.75 -2.69
N ASP A 63 -12.57 1.27 -1.48
CA ASP A 63 -11.43 1.54 -0.60
C ASP A 63 -10.75 0.22 -0.15
N ALA A 64 -11.52 -0.81 0.17
CA ALA A 64 -11.00 -2.15 0.47
C ALA A 64 -10.23 -2.74 -0.72
N TYR A 65 -10.80 -2.67 -1.91
CA TYR A 65 -10.15 -3.16 -3.13
C TYR A 65 -8.84 -2.43 -3.41
N LYS A 66 -8.81 -1.10 -3.34
CA LYS A 66 -7.61 -0.29 -3.56
C LYS A 66 -6.51 -0.65 -2.56
N THR A 67 -6.85 -0.74 -1.27
CA THR A 67 -5.90 -1.08 -0.20
C THR A 67 -5.34 -2.49 -0.38
N LEU A 68 -6.19 -3.48 -0.63
CA LEU A 68 -5.76 -4.87 -0.76
C LEU A 68 -5.04 -5.17 -2.08
N ARG A 69 -5.30 -4.40 -3.13
CA ARG A 69 -4.61 -4.54 -4.42
C ARG A 69 -3.16 -4.09 -4.34
N ASP A 70 -2.86 -3.06 -3.57
CA ASP A 70 -1.50 -2.56 -3.36
C ASP A 70 -0.78 -3.38 -2.30
N ALA A 71 0.39 -3.96 -2.64
CA ALA A 71 1.11 -4.87 -1.76
C ALA A 71 1.62 -4.18 -0.48
N ARG A 72 2.07 -2.91 -0.56
CA ARG A 72 2.51 -2.14 0.60
C ARG A 72 1.34 -1.81 1.52
N GLN A 73 0.26 -1.26 0.96
CA GLN A 73 -0.94 -0.91 1.74
C GLN A 73 -1.58 -2.14 2.38
N ARG A 74 -1.61 -3.27 1.67
CA ARG A 74 -2.07 -4.56 2.21
C ARG A 74 -1.21 -5.02 3.39
N ALA A 75 0.12 -4.90 3.27
CA ALA A 75 1.03 -5.25 4.36
C ALA A 75 0.86 -4.33 5.58
N GLU A 76 0.75 -3.02 5.38
CA GLU A 76 0.47 -2.06 6.45
C GLU A 76 -0.87 -2.35 7.14
N TYR A 77 -1.91 -2.68 6.37
CA TYR A 77 -3.21 -3.08 6.90
C TYR A 77 -3.12 -4.37 7.74
N LEU A 78 -2.39 -5.38 7.27
CA LEU A 78 -2.20 -6.63 8.02
C LEU A 78 -1.44 -6.41 9.32
N LEU A 79 -0.42 -5.54 9.35
CA LEU A 79 0.26 -5.15 10.58
C LEU A 79 -0.70 -4.45 11.55
N ALA A 80 -1.45 -3.46 11.08
CA ALA A 80 -2.42 -2.74 11.90
C ALA A 80 -3.50 -3.68 12.46
N ARG A 81 -3.96 -4.63 11.67
CA ARG A 81 -4.89 -5.68 12.08
C ARG A 81 -4.32 -6.57 13.18
N ALA A 82 -3.01 -6.81 13.19
CA ALA A 82 -2.29 -7.55 14.23
C ALA A 82 -1.89 -6.67 15.43
N GLY A 83 -2.33 -5.40 15.48
CA GLY A 83 -2.01 -4.47 16.56
C GLY A 83 -0.65 -3.79 16.43
N VAL A 84 0.02 -3.91 15.28
CA VAL A 84 1.31 -3.25 14.99
C VAL A 84 1.06 -2.06 14.09
N THR A 85 1.23 -0.85 14.62
CA THR A 85 1.08 0.39 13.87
C THR A 85 2.42 0.95 13.44
N ILE A 86 2.45 1.60 12.26
CA ILE A 86 3.60 2.35 11.78
C ILE A 86 3.24 3.83 11.94
N GLY A 87 3.93 4.52 12.86
CA GLY A 87 3.72 5.95 13.10
C GLY A 87 4.26 6.82 11.96
N ASP A 88 3.83 8.08 11.94
CA ASP A 88 4.31 9.05 10.93
C ASP A 88 5.76 9.47 11.14
N ASN A 89 6.26 9.35 12.39
CA ASN A 89 7.61 9.74 12.79
C ASN A 89 8.60 8.57 12.87
N GLU A 90 8.25 7.41 12.34
CA GLU A 90 9.17 6.27 12.30
C GLU A 90 10.38 6.59 11.43
N ARG A 91 11.56 6.28 11.96
CA ARG A 91 12.84 6.55 11.30
C ARG A 91 13.53 5.24 10.91
N LEU A 92 14.36 5.34 9.87
CA LEU A 92 15.29 4.28 9.52
C LEU A 92 16.39 4.15 10.58
N GLU A 93 16.99 2.97 10.65
CA GLU A 93 18.26 2.77 11.33
C GLU A 93 19.30 3.77 10.77
N PRO A 94 20.23 4.28 11.61
CA PRO A 94 21.13 5.36 11.22
C PRO A 94 21.93 5.08 9.94
N GLU A 95 22.44 3.86 9.78
CA GLU A 95 23.20 3.47 8.60
C GLU A 95 22.35 3.53 7.32
N LEU A 96 21.12 3.02 7.37
CA LEU A 96 20.20 3.08 6.24
C LEU A 96 19.76 4.52 5.93
N LEU A 97 19.60 5.34 6.96
CA LEU A 97 19.28 6.76 6.77
C LEU A 97 20.40 7.47 6.02
N MET A 98 21.66 7.23 6.41
CA MET A 98 22.82 7.80 5.73
C MET A 98 22.90 7.36 4.27
N GLU A 99 22.68 6.06 3.99
CA GLU A 99 22.61 5.54 2.63
C GLU A 99 21.56 6.27 1.77
N PHE A 100 20.36 6.48 2.30
CA PHE A 100 19.31 7.22 1.58
C PHE A 100 19.65 8.69 1.36
N LEU A 101 20.35 9.32 2.30
CA LEU A 101 20.81 10.71 2.14
C LEU A 101 21.84 10.82 1.01
N GLU A 102 22.84 9.93 0.98
CA GLU A 102 23.84 9.85 -0.10
C GLU A 102 23.17 9.65 -1.46
N GLN A 103 22.21 8.72 -1.57
CA GLN A 103 21.46 8.47 -2.81
C GLN A 103 20.65 9.69 -3.26
N ARG A 104 20.09 10.47 -2.33
CA ARG A 104 19.38 11.71 -2.66
C ARG A 104 20.33 12.80 -3.16
N GLU A 105 21.53 12.87 -2.62
CA GLU A 105 22.58 13.78 -3.12
C GLU A 105 22.99 13.41 -4.54
N GLU A 106 23.17 12.11 -4.84
CA GLU A 106 23.47 11.62 -6.20
C GLU A 106 22.34 11.96 -7.18
N LEU A 107 21.09 11.72 -6.78
CA LEU A 107 19.92 12.06 -7.61
C LEU A 107 19.86 13.57 -7.88
N ALA A 108 20.06 14.40 -6.87
CA ALA A 108 20.05 15.85 -7.01
C ALA A 108 21.16 16.33 -7.95
N ALA A 109 22.36 15.76 -7.86
CA ALA A 109 23.49 16.09 -8.75
C ALA A 109 23.20 15.64 -10.19
N ALA A 110 22.63 14.46 -10.41
CA ALA A 110 22.25 13.96 -11.72
C ALA A 110 21.19 14.85 -12.37
N ARG A 111 20.14 15.21 -11.61
CA ARG A 111 19.08 16.12 -12.06
C ARG A 111 19.65 17.50 -12.45
N GLN A 112 20.45 18.11 -11.59
CA GLN A 112 21.03 19.43 -11.84
C GLN A 112 21.94 19.45 -13.08
N ALA A 113 22.60 18.32 -13.37
CA ALA A 113 23.47 18.18 -14.53
C ALA A 113 22.72 17.72 -15.80
N GLY A 114 21.40 17.50 -15.75
CA GLY A 114 20.59 17.02 -16.87
C GLY A 114 20.94 15.60 -17.32
N ARG A 115 21.46 14.76 -16.41
CA ARG A 115 21.92 13.39 -16.70
C ARG A 115 20.79 12.38 -16.55
N SER A 116 19.78 12.43 -17.43
CA SER A 116 18.57 11.59 -17.37
C SER A 116 18.88 10.09 -17.31
N ALA A 117 19.86 9.59 -18.05
CA ALA A 117 20.26 8.19 -18.01
C ALA A 117 20.76 7.73 -16.63
N GLU A 118 21.40 8.63 -15.88
CA GLU A 118 21.83 8.34 -14.50
C GLU A 118 20.63 8.30 -13.55
N VAL A 119 19.67 9.22 -13.70
CA VAL A 119 18.41 9.21 -12.95
C VAL A 119 17.63 7.91 -13.21
N GLU A 120 17.52 7.47 -14.48
CA GLU A 120 16.88 6.19 -14.83
C GLU A 120 17.57 4.99 -14.18
N SER A 121 18.93 5.00 -14.13
CA SER A 121 19.70 3.94 -13.48
C SER A 121 19.45 3.90 -11.96
N LEU A 122 19.44 5.05 -11.29
CA LEU A 122 19.12 5.17 -9.88
C LEU A 122 17.69 4.68 -9.59
N GLN A 123 16.73 5.09 -10.41
CA GLN A 123 15.34 4.64 -10.32
C GLN A 123 15.23 3.11 -10.46
N ALA A 124 15.89 2.52 -11.46
CA ALA A 124 15.86 1.08 -11.70
C ALA A 124 16.43 0.27 -10.53
N ALA A 125 17.51 0.76 -9.91
CA ALA A 125 18.08 0.16 -8.70
C ALA A 125 17.09 0.16 -7.53
N MET A 126 16.39 1.27 -7.31
CA MET A 126 15.39 1.39 -6.24
C MET A 126 14.13 0.56 -6.51
N LEU A 127 13.68 0.47 -7.75
CA LEU A 127 12.58 -0.44 -8.15
C LEU A 127 12.93 -1.90 -7.89
N THR A 128 14.16 -2.29 -8.17
CA THR A 128 14.66 -3.65 -7.88
C THR A 128 14.66 -3.91 -6.38
N ARG A 129 15.17 -2.98 -5.57
CA ARG A 129 15.16 -3.07 -4.11
C ARG A 129 13.74 -3.14 -3.55
N ARG A 130 12.84 -2.30 -4.07
CA ARG A 130 11.42 -2.30 -3.71
C ARG A 130 10.77 -3.67 -3.96
N LYS A 131 11.01 -4.24 -5.12
CA LYS A 131 10.50 -5.56 -5.49
C LYS A 131 11.01 -6.66 -4.55
N ALA A 132 12.29 -6.63 -4.20
CA ALA A 132 12.90 -7.60 -3.28
C ALA A 132 12.28 -7.50 -1.87
N ILE A 133 12.06 -6.28 -1.36
CA ILE A 133 11.41 -6.07 -0.05
C ILE A 133 9.98 -6.61 -0.06
N LEU A 134 9.19 -6.28 -1.09
CA LEU A 134 7.81 -6.78 -1.21
C LEU A 134 7.76 -8.32 -1.25
N ALA A 135 8.70 -8.95 -1.92
CA ALA A 135 8.81 -10.41 -1.94
C ALA A 135 9.18 -10.99 -0.57
N ALA A 136 10.11 -10.36 0.14
CA ALA A 136 10.54 -10.79 1.49
C ALA A 136 9.41 -10.70 2.53
N LEU A 137 8.48 -9.76 2.38
CA LEU A 137 7.33 -9.62 3.28
C LEU A 137 6.47 -10.89 3.34
N SER A 138 6.39 -11.66 2.25
CA SER A 138 5.67 -12.94 2.24
C SER A 138 6.17 -13.90 3.33
N GLY A 139 7.47 -14.11 3.38
CA GLY A 139 8.10 -14.96 4.41
C GLY A 139 7.96 -14.42 5.83
N LEU A 140 8.04 -13.10 5.99
CA LEU A 140 7.90 -12.44 7.29
C LEU A 140 6.48 -12.57 7.85
N PHE A 141 5.46 -12.40 7.03
CA PHE A 141 4.08 -12.63 7.44
C PHE A 141 3.80 -14.12 7.70
N ALA A 142 4.31 -15.02 6.87
CA ALA A 142 4.14 -16.46 7.05
C ALA A 142 4.78 -16.97 8.36
N SER A 143 5.92 -16.40 8.77
CA SER A 143 6.60 -16.75 10.03
C SER A 143 6.08 -15.97 11.25
N GLY A 144 5.19 -15.00 11.06
CA GLY A 144 4.71 -14.13 12.14
C GLY A 144 5.75 -13.12 12.64
N ASN A 145 6.81 -12.87 11.88
CA ASN A 145 7.84 -11.88 12.22
C ASN A 145 7.39 -10.46 11.87
N LEU A 146 6.44 -9.95 12.64
CA LEU A 146 5.82 -8.64 12.41
C LEU A 146 6.76 -7.47 12.69
N ALA A 147 7.76 -7.66 13.56
CA ALA A 147 8.75 -6.63 13.87
C ALA A 147 9.63 -6.32 12.64
N ASP A 148 10.14 -7.35 11.96
CA ASP A 148 10.93 -7.16 10.75
C ASP A 148 10.04 -6.74 9.57
N ALA A 149 8.80 -7.22 9.48
CA ALA A 149 7.85 -6.71 8.50
C ALA A 149 7.62 -5.20 8.65
N LYS A 150 7.47 -4.69 9.88
CA LYS A 150 7.38 -3.26 10.17
C LYS A 150 8.62 -2.51 9.69
N LYS A 151 9.83 -3.00 9.99
CA LYS A 151 11.09 -2.37 9.52
C LYS A 151 11.14 -2.28 8.00
N GLN A 152 10.80 -3.36 7.30
CA GLN A 152 10.76 -3.37 5.83
C GLN A 152 9.75 -2.37 5.25
N LEU A 153 8.59 -2.22 5.89
CA LEU A 153 7.59 -1.25 5.46
C LEU A 153 8.02 0.21 5.68
N ILE A 154 8.80 0.47 6.74
CA ILE A 154 9.41 1.79 6.94
C ILE A 154 10.40 2.06 5.79
N VAL A 155 11.26 1.11 5.45
CA VAL A 155 12.18 1.23 4.30
C VAL A 155 11.40 1.50 3.00
N LEU A 156 10.30 0.81 2.75
CA LEU A 156 9.46 1.02 1.57
C LEU A 156 8.90 2.45 1.48
N ARG A 157 8.54 3.08 2.60
CA ARG A 157 8.09 4.48 2.60
C ARG A 157 9.18 5.44 2.10
N TYR A 158 10.44 5.20 2.49
CA TYR A 158 11.57 5.98 2.00
C TYR A 158 11.87 5.71 0.52
N LEU A 159 11.81 4.45 0.09
CA LEU A 159 11.95 4.06 -1.32
C LEU A 159 10.89 4.71 -2.21
N ASP A 160 9.63 4.65 -1.79
CA ASP A 160 8.52 5.22 -2.57
C ASP A 160 8.70 6.74 -2.76
N ARG A 161 9.12 7.47 -1.70
CA ARG A 161 9.43 8.91 -1.82
C ARG A 161 10.61 9.18 -2.75
N TYR A 162 11.64 8.36 -2.69
CA TYR A 162 12.79 8.49 -3.58
C TYR A 162 12.38 8.24 -5.05
N LEU A 163 11.53 7.26 -5.31
CA LEU A 163 11.00 6.97 -6.64
C LEU A 163 10.16 8.13 -7.19
N GLU A 164 9.34 8.75 -6.35
CA GLU A 164 8.59 9.98 -6.71
C GLU A 164 9.55 11.13 -7.09
N GLU A 165 10.67 11.28 -6.37
CA GLU A 165 11.71 12.27 -6.69
C GLU A 165 12.42 11.95 -8.01
N CYS A 166 12.65 10.66 -8.34
CA CYS A 166 13.19 10.25 -9.64
C CYS A 166 12.22 10.57 -10.78
N GLU A 167 10.92 10.26 -10.61
CA GLU A 167 9.89 10.57 -11.59
C GLU A 167 9.84 12.08 -11.88
N ALA A 168 9.80 12.90 -10.83
CA ALA A 168 9.84 14.35 -10.97
C ALA A 168 11.13 14.86 -11.65
N ALA A 169 12.27 14.20 -11.43
CA ALA A 169 13.54 14.57 -12.07
C ALA A 169 13.60 14.20 -13.55
N LEU A 170 12.80 13.24 -14.01
CA LEU A 170 12.71 12.83 -15.41
C LEU A 170 11.67 13.62 -16.21
N GLU A 171 10.74 14.29 -15.54
CA GLU A 171 9.72 15.14 -16.16
C GLU A 171 10.24 16.57 -16.47
N ASP A 172 11.31 17.02 -15.81
CA ASP A 172 11.96 18.34 -16.01
C ASP A 172 12.87 18.36 -17.24
#